data_be085a8d2f322a3857d2a49054e82bcb
#
_entry.id   be085a8d2f322a3857d2a49054e82bcb
#
_cell.length_a   1.000
_cell.length_b   1.000
_cell.length_c   1.000
_cell.angle_alpha   90.00
_cell.angle_beta   90.00
_cell.angle_gamma   90.00
#
_symmetry.space_group_name_H-M   'P 1'
#
loop_
_entity.id
_entity.type
_entity.pdbx_description
1 polymer ?
#
loop_
_entity_poly.entity_id
_entity_poly.type
_entity_poly.pdbx_seq_one_letter_code
_entity_poly.pdbx_strand_id
1 'polypeptide(L)'
;MNGLLAVVEGLRERAVTDDPEAEAGWTVDEHVHELGTERPGEPVPDGIWERATALVRDYDFTPPELLRAAYLRDSELLGRDILLDGRFGPLRFLMGVRITEVVDRADEDGWRIWGWAYATLDGHLQRGQVLYRVAKHRASGRVEFRASVRWKPDPRLGPVFGLGWGLFGRRSQLRFYRRIGERVRERAVLEPPGRRTSGTGPLVLVPGDARPDPWDHARLRVAHPVRGRRLLPPAADRT
;
A
#
# COMPACT_ATOMS: atom_id res chain seq x y z
N MET A 1 14.55 -16.24 4.08
CA MET A 1 14.08 -15.28 5.09
C MET A 1 15.10 -14.17 5.37
N ASN A 2 16.39 -14.48 5.53
CA ASN A 2 17.43 -13.49 5.81
C ASN A 2 17.60 -12.41 4.73
N GLY A 3 17.46 -12.74 3.43
CA GLY A 3 17.60 -11.78 2.35
C GLY A 3 16.46 -10.74 2.28
N LEU A 4 15.22 -11.12 2.61
CA LEU A 4 14.08 -10.20 2.61
C LEU A 4 14.17 -9.22 3.79
N LEU A 5 14.59 -9.70 4.96
CA LEU A 5 14.81 -8.88 6.14
C LEU A 5 15.84 -7.77 5.84
N ALA A 6 16.99 -8.12 5.29
CA ALA A 6 18.03 -7.16 4.93
C ALA A 6 17.55 -6.12 3.90
N VAL A 7 16.66 -6.52 2.96
CA VAL A 7 16.07 -5.57 2.01
C VAL A 7 15.14 -4.58 2.73
N VAL A 8 14.29 -5.05 3.64
CA VAL A 8 13.36 -4.18 4.39
C VAL A 8 14.13 -3.24 5.31
N GLU A 9 15.14 -3.74 6.04
CA GLU A 9 16.02 -2.93 6.88
C GLU A 9 16.77 -1.85 6.09
N GLY A 10 17.22 -2.18 4.88
CA GLY A 10 17.92 -1.24 3.99
C GLY A 10 17.04 -0.11 3.44
N LEU A 11 15.70 -0.17 3.59
CA LEU A 11 14.82 0.90 3.15
C LEU A 11 15.01 2.19 3.96
N ARG A 12 15.39 2.09 5.23
CA ARG A 12 15.59 3.25 6.11
C ARG A 12 16.65 4.24 5.60
N GLU A 13 17.63 3.75 4.83
CA GLU A 13 18.69 4.56 4.25
C GLU A 13 18.25 5.29 2.95
N ARG A 14 17.06 4.99 2.43
CA ARG A 14 16.57 5.57 1.19
C ARG A 14 15.85 6.87 1.45
N ALA A 15 16.11 7.85 0.59
CA ALA A 15 15.43 9.12 0.62
C ALA A 15 13.98 8.99 0.12
N VAL A 16 13.08 9.79 0.69
CA VAL A 16 11.74 10.01 0.17
C VAL A 16 11.85 10.80 -1.13
N THR A 17 11.10 10.40 -2.15
CA THR A 17 11.13 11.03 -3.49
C THR A 17 9.89 11.90 -3.77
N ASP A 18 8.99 12.00 -2.81
CA ASP A 18 7.87 12.95 -2.89
C ASP A 18 8.40 14.37 -2.69
N ASP A 19 8.08 15.26 -3.62
CA ASP A 19 8.43 16.67 -3.57
C ASP A 19 7.12 17.47 -3.66
N PRO A 20 6.57 17.88 -2.49
CA PRO A 20 5.32 18.61 -2.45
C PRO A 20 5.41 20.00 -3.08
N GLU A 21 6.60 20.60 -3.14
CA GLU A 21 6.83 21.93 -3.71
C GLU A 21 6.98 21.94 -5.23
N ALA A 22 7.15 20.77 -5.85
CA ALA A 22 7.20 20.65 -7.30
C ALA A 22 5.80 20.83 -7.92
N GLU A 23 5.46 22.02 -8.34
CA GLU A 23 4.12 22.46 -8.74
C GLU A 23 3.55 21.77 -10.00
N ALA A 24 4.36 21.21 -10.88
CA ALA A 24 3.90 20.74 -12.19
C ALA A 24 4.00 19.22 -12.39
N GLY A 25 3.08 18.69 -13.18
CA GLY A 25 3.16 17.31 -13.72
C GLY A 25 2.63 16.21 -12.81
N TRP A 26 1.95 16.56 -11.71
CA TRP A 26 1.31 15.58 -10.84
C TRP A 26 -0.04 15.12 -11.40
N THR A 27 -0.27 13.82 -11.39
CA THR A 27 -1.60 13.23 -11.54
C THR A 27 -2.19 13.02 -10.15
N VAL A 28 -3.41 13.48 -9.94
CA VAL A 28 -4.15 13.32 -8.70
C VAL A 28 -5.38 12.46 -8.97
N ASP A 29 -5.56 11.42 -8.18
CA ASP A 29 -6.69 10.51 -8.24
C ASP A 29 -7.32 10.35 -6.86
N GLU A 30 -8.65 10.38 -6.82
CA GLU A 30 -9.45 10.11 -5.64
C GLU A 30 -10.32 8.86 -5.89
N HIS A 31 -10.28 7.93 -4.95
CA HIS A 31 -11.09 6.71 -4.97
C HIS A 31 -11.87 6.63 -3.67
N VAL A 32 -13.20 6.56 -3.78
CA VAL A 32 -14.09 6.43 -2.63
C VAL A 32 -14.90 5.15 -2.80
N HIS A 33 -14.91 4.34 -1.75
CA HIS A 33 -15.64 3.08 -1.69
C HIS A 33 -16.52 3.03 -0.43
N GLU A 34 -17.81 2.96 -0.61
CA GLU A 34 -18.71 2.75 0.49
C GLU A 34 -18.54 1.32 1.02
N LEU A 35 -18.30 1.21 2.33
CA LEU A 35 -18.14 -0.08 3.01
C LEU A 35 -19.47 -0.58 3.57
N GLY A 36 -20.31 0.33 4.03
CA GLY A 36 -21.61 0.05 4.63
C GLY A 36 -22.05 1.16 5.58
N THR A 37 -23.03 0.84 6.41
CA THR A 37 -23.60 1.79 7.38
C THR A 37 -23.61 1.18 8.77
N GLU A 38 -23.18 1.95 9.75
CA GLU A 38 -23.32 1.68 11.18
C GLU A 38 -24.45 2.54 11.78
N ARG A 39 -24.76 2.35 13.06
CA ARG A 39 -25.62 3.31 13.76
C ARG A 39 -24.98 4.71 13.74
N PRO A 40 -25.78 5.79 13.66
CA PRO A 40 -25.30 7.15 13.83
C PRO A 40 -24.48 7.36 15.12
N GLY A 41 -23.58 8.34 15.11
CA GLY A 41 -22.70 8.64 16.25
C GLY A 41 -21.28 8.18 16.04
N GLU A 42 -20.54 8.00 17.14
CA GLU A 42 -19.14 7.55 17.13
C GLU A 42 -19.00 6.13 16.56
N PRO A 43 -17.77 5.71 16.16
CA PRO A 43 -17.50 4.37 15.71
C PRO A 43 -18.04 3.29 16.65
N VAL A 44 -18.62 2.25 16.07
CA VAL A 44 -19.17 1.14 16.85
C VAL A 44 -18.04 0.18 17.20
N PRO A 45 -17.90 -0.26 18.45
CA PRO A 45 -16.94 -1.29 18.84
C PRO A 45 -17.11 -2.55 17.95
N ASP A 46 -16.00 -3.06 17.41
CA ASP A 46 -15.97 -4.16 16.44
C ASP A 46 -16.82 -3.91 15.17
N GLY A 47 -17.20 -2.67 14.92
CA GLY A 47 -17.96 -2.27 13.75
C GLY A 47 -17.13 -2.22 12.47
N ILE A 48 -17.79 -1.79 11.38
CA ILE A 48 -17.18 -1.71 10.04
C ILE A 48 -15.99 -0.74 10.06
N TRP A 49 -16.15 0.43 10.72
CA TRP A 49 -15.11 1.45 10.78
C TRP A 49 -13.86 0.94 11.51
N GLU A 50 -14.02 0.31 12.68
CA GLU A 50 -12.88 -0.20 13.43
C GLU A 50 -12.16 -1.34 12.71
N ARG A 51 -12.92 -2.26 12.11
CA ARG A 51 -12.35 -3.36 11.32
C ARG A 51 -11.61 -2.87 10.09
N ALA A 52 -12.20 -1.93 9.35
CA ALA A 52 -11.53 -1.32 8.18
C ALA A 52 -10.28 -0.56 8.61
N THR A 53 -10.33 0.18 9.74
CA THR A 53 -9.17 0.87 10.31
C THR A 53 -8.05 -0.11 10.66
N ALA A 54 -8.37 -1.25 11.28
CA ALA A 54 -7.38 -2.27 11.59
C ALA A 54 -6.72 -2.86 10.32
N LEU A 55 -7.51 -3.16 9.29
CA LEU A 55 -7.00 -3.62 8.00
C LEU A 55 -6.05 -2.61 7.36
N VAL A 56 -6.42 -1.33 7.38
CA VAL A 56 -5.60 -0.24 6.83
C VAL A 56 -4.33 -0.04 7.65
N ARG A 57 -4.41 -0.07 8.99
CA ARG A 57 -3.25 0.06 9.89
C ARG A 57 -2.19 -1.02 9.65
N ASP A 58 -2.65 -2.25 9.44
CA ASP A 58 -1.77 -3.40 9.26
C ASP A 58 -1.36 -3.61 7.78
N TYR A 59 -1.82 -2.74 6.86
CA TYR A 59 -1.65 -2.88 5.42
C TYR A 59 -2.21 -4.20 4.86
N ASP A 60 -3.18 -4.80 5.55
CA ASP A 60 -3.72 -6.14 5.27
C ASP A 60 -4.97 -6.10 4.37
N PHE A 61 -4.98 -5.22 3.38
CA PHE A 61 -6.13 -4.97 2.50
C PHE A 61 -5.82 -5.05 1.01
N THR A 62 -4.55 -5.26 0.64
CA THR A 62 -4.18 -5.32 -0.77
C THR A 62 -4.55 -6.66 -1.41
N PRO A 63 -4.96 -6.70 -2.68
CA PRO A 63 -5.19 -7.97 -3.38
C PRO A 63 -3.86 -8.69 -3.61
N PRO A 64 -3.66 -9.90 -3.04
CA PRO A 64 -2.36 -10.59 -3.01
C PRO A 64 -1.85 -11.00 -4.39
N GLU A 65 -2.73 -11.09 -5.37
CA GLU A 65 -2.39 -11.35 -6.77
C GLU A 65 -1.77 -10.14 -7.46
N LEU A 66 -1.99 -8.91 -6.95
CA LEU A 66 -1.47 -7.66 -7.50
C LEU A 66 -0.36 -7.05 -6.66
N LEU A 67 -0.51 -7.08 -5.33
CA LEU A 67 0.43 -6.44 -4.43
C LEU A 67 0.53 -7.20 -3.11
N ARG A 68 1.74 -7.52 -2.71
CA ARG A 68 2.07 -7.98 -1.36
C ARG A 68 3.03 -6.97 -0.73
N ALA A 69 3.12 -6.99 0.58
CA ALA A 69 4.03 -6.10 1.28
C ALA A 69 4.72 -6.80 2.45
N ALA A 70 5.85 -6.22 2.86
CA ALA A 70 6.59 -6.65 4.05
C ALA A 70 7.08 -5.43 4.82
N TYR A 71 7.01 -5.49 6.16
CA TYR A 71 7.55 -4.47 7.04
C TYR A 71 8.04 -5.06 8.36
N LEU A 72 8.85 -4.31 9.12
CA LEU A 72 9.33 -4.74 10.43
C LEU A 72 8.19 -4.72 11.45
N ARG A 73 8.04 -5.83 12.20
CA ARG A 73 6.96 -6.02 13.18
C ARG A 73 6.93 -4.92 14.24
N ASP A 74 8.07 -4.58 14.77
CA ASP A 74 8.20 -3.64 15.89
C ASP A 74 8.36 -2.19 15.43
N SER A 75 8.09 -1.90 14.14
CA SER A 75 8.12 -0.53 13.62
C SER A 75 6.86 0.24 14.03
N GLU A 76 7.05 1.46 14.51
CA GLU A 76 5.95 2.42 14.68
C GLU A 76 5.26 2.70 13.36
N LEU A 77 3.99 3.10 13.39
CA LEU A 77 3.24 3.36 12.17
C LEU A 77 3.83 4.55 11.41
N LEU A 78 4.04 5.68 12.08
CA LEU A 78 4.74 6.82 11.49
C LEU A 78 6.21 6.48 11.32
N GLY A 79 6.75 6.69 10.12
CA GLY A 79 8.13 6.33 9.78
C GLY A 79 8.32 4.87 9.37
N ARG A 80 7.26 4.03 9.38
CA ARG A 80 7.34 2.64 8.93
C ARG A 80 7.75 2.55 7.48
N ASP A 81 8.83 1.80 7.23
CA ASP A 81 9.24 1.40 5.90
C ASP A 81 8.49 0.14 5.47
N ILE A 82 7.93 0.16 4.27
CA ILE A 82 7.17 -0.95 3.69
C ILE A 82 7.79 -1.32 2.35
N LEU A 83 8.18 -2.57 2.19
CA LEU A 83 8.57 -3.14 0.91
C LEU A 83 7.32 -3.63 0.19
N LEU A 84 7.02 -3.05 -0.95
CA LEU A 84 5.94 -3.45 -1.84
C LEU A 84 6.46 -4.42 -2.90
N ASP A 85 5.77 -5.52 -3.09
CA ASP A 85 6.02 -6.53 -4.10
C ASP A 85 4.86 -6.55 -5.11
N GLY A 86 4.97 -5.68 -6.11
CA GLY A 86 3.98 -5.52 -7.17
C GLY A 86 4.09 -6.61 -8.23
N ARG A 87 2.93 -7.12 -8.70
CA ARG A 87 2.79 -8.18 -9.69
C ARG A 87 1.96 -7.70 -10.86
N PHE A 88 2.59 -7.58 -12.03
CA PHE A 88 1.94 -7.09 -13.24
C PHE A 88 2.20 -8.08 -14.39
N GLY A 89 1.29 -9.01 -14.58
CA GLY A 89 1.45 -10.08 -15.56
C GLY A 89 2.74 -10.88 -15.32
N PRO A 90 3.66 -10.95 -16.31
CA PRO A 90 4.93 -11.67 -16.16
C PRO A 90 5.98 -10.90 -15.34
N LEU A 91 5.70 -9.67 -14.92
CA LEU A 91 6.66 -8.79 -14.25
C LEU A 91 6.41 -8.72 -12.75
N ARG A 92 7.49 -8.57 -11.99
CA ARG A 92 7.50 -8.38 -10.55
C ARG A 92 8.40 -7.21 -10.18
N PHE A 93 7.90 -6.29 -9.37
CA PHE A 93 8.58 -5.07 -8.98
C PHE A 93 8.69 -4.99 -7.46
N LEU A 94 9.90 -4.80 -6.96
CA LEU A 94 10.13 -4.50 -5.55
C LEU A 94 10.32 -2.99 -5.38
N MET A 95 9.49 -2.37 -4.56
CA MET A 95 9.41 -0.93 -4.39
C MET A 95 9.35 -0.58 -2.91
N GLY A 96 10.12 0.42 -2.48
CA GLY A 96 10.09 0.90 -1.09
C GLY A 96 9.16 2.10 -0.95
N VAL A 97 8.42 2.16 0.17
CA VAL A 97 7.65 3.32 0.60
C VAL A 97 7.83 3.55 2.08
N ARG A 98 7.61 4.78 2.56
CA ARG A 98 7.66 5.15 3.98
C ARG A 98 6.40 5.87 4.38
N ILE A 99 5.81 5.48 5.52
CA ILE A 99 4.66 6.21 6.09
C ILE A 99 5.17 7.55 6.62
N THR A 100 4.66 8.63 6.06
CA THR A 100 5.08 10.01 6.35
C THR A 100 4.06 10.81 7.13
N GLU A 101 2.82 10.32 7.22
CA GLU A 101 1.74 11.01 7.89
C GLU A 101 0.76 10.00 8.51
N VAL A 102 0.23 10.32 9.68
CA VAL A 102 -0.90 9.62 10.31
C VAL A 102 -2.01 10.64 10.55
N VAL A 103 -3.19 10.35 10.06
CA VAL A 103 -4.38 11.18 10.21
C VAL A 103 -5.30 10.54 11.25
N ASP A 104 -5.66 11.30 12.28
CA ASP A 104 -6.66 10.89 13.28
C ASP A 104 -7.43 12.13 13.73
N ARG A 105 -8.61 12.35 13.12
CA ARG A 105 -9.39 13.57 13.36
C ARG A 105 -10.88 13.39 13.15
N ALA A 106 -11.65 14.31 13.72
CA ALA A 106 -13.01 14.61 13.29
C ALA A 106 -13.00 15.93 12.50
N ASP A 107 -13.78 16.04 11.46
CA ASP A 107 -13.95 17.29 10.71
C ASP A 107 -15.29 17.97 11.02
N GLU A 108 -15.42 19.22 10.53
CA GLU A 108 -16.62 20.06 10.74
C GLU A 108 -17.85 19.52 9.98
N ASP A 109 -17.65 18.74 8.92
CA ASP A 109 -18.70 18.10 8.15
C ASP A 109 -19.24 16.83 8.83
N GLY A 110 -18.76 16.53 10.04
CA GLY A 110 -19.22 15.39 10.84
C GLY A 110 -18.59 14.06 10.51
N TRP A 111 -17.47 14.03 9.81
CA TRP A 111 -16.72 12.82 9.55
C TRP A 111 -15.71 12.53 10.67
N ARG A 112 -15.69 11.31 11.15
CA ARG A 112 -14.61 10.73 11.94
C ARG A 112 -13.64 10.02 10.98
N ILE A 113 -12.40 10.48 10.91
CA ILE A 113 -11.43 10.05 9.91
C ILE A 113 -10.20 9.49 10.60
N TRP A 114 -9.76 8.31 10.18
CA TRP A 114 -8.48 7.75 10.53
C TRP A 114 -7.78 7.22 9.28
N GLY A 115 -6.47 7.37 9.23
CA GLY A 115 -5.69 6.87 8.11
C GLY A 115 -4.23 7.23 8.19
N TRP A 116 -3.52 7.00 7.11
CA TRP A 116 -2.11 7.36 6.98
C TRP A 116 -1.72 7.51 5.51
N ALA A 117 -0.66 8.31 5.28
CA ALA A 117 -0.05 8.45 3.97
C ALA A 117 1.33 7.85 3.95
N TYR A 118 1.70 7.25 2.82
CA TYR A 118 3.09 6.94 2.52
C TYR A 118 3.60 7.74 1.34
N ALA A 119 4.89 8.04 1.34
CA ALA A 119 5.61 8.55 0.20
C ALA A 119 6.53 7.47 -0.38
N THR A 120 6.80 7.56 -1.68
CA THR A 120 7.71 6.65 -2.38
C THR A 120 9.17 6.93 -2.00
N LEU A 121 9.97 5.86 -1.94
CA LEU A 121 11.40 5.93 -1.68
C LEU A 121 12.21 5.87 -2.98
N ASP A 122 13.46 6.30 -2.90
CA ASP A 122 14.39 6.19 -4.03
C ASP A 122 14.48 4.75 -4.55
N GLY A 123 14.39 4.59 -5.88
CA GLY A 123 14.25 3.29 -6.52
C GLY A 123 12.81 2.80 -6.73
N HIS A 124 11.80 3.60 -6.39
CA HIS A 124 10.41 3.33 -6.76
C HIS A 124 10.14 3.72 -8.22
N LEU A 125 9.21 3.02 -8.89
CA LEU A 125 8.86 3.29 -10.30
C LEU A 125 8.14 4.63 -10.52
N GLN A 126 7.55 5.16 -9.47
CA GLN A 126 6.83 6.42 -9.45
C GLN A 126 7.35 7.27 -8.30
N ARG A 127 7.18 8.57 -8.43
CA ARG A 127 7.31 9.52 -7.32
C ARG A 127 5.92 9.92 -6.88
N GLY A 128 5.70 10.04 -5.59
CA GLY A 128 4.45 10.54 -5.06
C GLY A 128 4.07 9.95 -3.72
N GLN A 129 2.80 10.19 -3.40
CA GLN A 129 2.21 9.86 -2.12
C GLN A 129 0.85 9.17 -2.32
N VAL A 130 0.53 8.26 -1.43
CA VAL A 130 -0.80 7.67 -1.32
C VAL A 130 -1.29 7.85 0.11
N LEU A 131 -2.48 8.41 0.26
CA LEU A 131 -3.19 8.57 1.53
C LEU A 131 -4.39 7.62 1.56
N TYR A 132 -4.37 6.66 2.48
CA TYR A 132 -5.49 5.77 2.76
C TYR A 132 -6.22 6.22 4.01
N ARG A 133 -7.57 6.32 3.94
CA ARG A 133 -8.43 6.77 5.03
C ARG A 133 -9.64 5.88 5.17
N VAL A 134 -10.05 5.67 6.40
CA VAL A 134 -11.37 5.16 6.75
C VAL A 134 -12.14 6.31 7.37
N ALA A 135 -13.30 6.61 6.84
CA ALA A 135 -14.13 7.73 7.27
C ALA A 135 -15.53 7.25 7.64
N LYS A 136 -16.04 7.70 8.79
CA LYS A 136 -17.42 7.48 9.21
C LYS A 136 -18.14 8.82 9.34
N HIS A 137 -19.25 8.97 8.63
CA HIS A 137 -20.12 10.12 8.78
C HIS A 137 -21.05 9.93 9.98
N ARG A 138 -20.88 10.75 11.02
CA ARG A 138 -21.55 10.56 12.31
C ARG A 138 -23.08 10.66 12.23
N ALA A 139 -23.61 11.58 11.41
CA ALA A 139 -25.04 11.77 11.32
C ALA A 139 -25.77 10.65 10.58
N SER A 140 -25.18 10.08 9.50
CA SER A 140 -25.81 9.02 8.72
C SER A 140 -25.31 7.61 9.08
N GLY A 141 -24.17 7.50 9.78
CA GLY A 141 -23.51 6.22 10.06
C GLY A 141 -22.75 5.64 8.87
N ARG A 142 -22.73 6.30 7.70
CA ARG A 142 -22.04 5.83 6.49
C ARG A 142 -20.54 5.70 6.73
N VAL A 143 -19.98 4.54 6.35
CA VAL A 143 -18.56 4.23 6.47
C VAL A 143 -17.95 4.08 5.07
N GLU A 144 -16.85 4.76 4.83
CA GLU A 144 -16.15 4.78 3.56
C GLU A 144 -14.66 4.45 3.73
N PHE A 145 -14.10 3.76 2.73
CA PHE A 145 -12.67 3.71 2.48
C PHE A 145 -12.33 4.69 1.36
N ARG A 146 -11.34 5.54 1.61
CA ARG A 146 -10.90 6.56 0.66
C ARG A 146 -9.41 6.42 0.40
N ALA A 147 -9.01 6.47 -0.89
CA ALA A 147 -7.62 6.50 -1.31
C ALA A 147 -7.37 7.73 -2.20
N SER A 148 -6.51 8.62 -1.71
CA SER A 148 -6.04 9.80 -2.45
C SER A 148 -4.64 9.53 -2.93
N VAL A 149 -4.39 9.69 -4.22
CA VAL A 149 -3.11 9.35 -4.85
C VAL A 149 -2.59 10.55 -5.61
N ARG A 150 -1.37 10.95 -5.30
CA ARG A 150 -0.64 11.97 -6.06
C ARG A 150 0.64 11.34 -6.59
N TRP A 151 0.81 11.32 -7.89
CA TRP A 151 1.94 10.62 -8.48
C TRP A 151 2.42 11.23 -9.81
N LYS A 152 3.67 10.95 -10.16
CA LYS A 152 4.26 11.16 -11.48
C LYS A 152 5.28 10.03 -11.76
N PRO A 153 5.52 9.67 -13.04
CA PRO A 153 6.57 8.72 -13.38
C PRO A 153 7.93 9.21 -12.89
N ASP A 154 8.80 8.30 -12.45
CA ASP A 154 10.18 8.69 -12.18
C ASP A 154 10.88 8.99 -13.52
N PRO A 155 11.40 10.22 -13.73
CA PRO A 155 12.02 10.62 -14.99
C PRO A 155 13.26 9.78 -15.35
N ARG A 156 13.84 9.10 -14.37
CA ARG A 156 15.01 8.24 -14.56
C ARG A 156 14.69 6.90 -15.26
N LEU A 157 13.43 6.55 -15.40
CA LEU A 157 13.00 5.28 -16.03
C LEU A 157 13.15 5.26 -17.57
N GLY A 158 13.34 6.43 -18.17
CA GLY A 158 13.48 6.56 -19.62
C GLY A 158 12.16 6.44 -20.41
N PRO A 159 12.18 6.80 -21.71
CA PRO A 159 10.96 6.94 -22.50
C PRO A 159 10.26 5.59 -22.79
N VAL A 160 11.00 4.50 -22.91
CA VAL A 160 10.41 3.17 -23.19
C VAL A 160 9.53 2.70 -22.04
N PHE A 161 9.98 2.92 -20.81
CA PHE A 161 9.16 2.60 -19.62
C PHE A 161 7.94 3.54 -19.52
N GLY A 162 8.13 4.84 -19.82
CA GLY A 162 7.04 5.82 -19.85
C GLY A 162 5.94 5.44 -20.82
N LEU A 163 6.29 4.95 -22.02
CA LEU A 163 5.32 4.48 -23.02
C LEU A 163 4.56 3.22 -22.54
N GLY A 164 5.28 2.22 -22.03
CA GLY A 164 4.68 1.01 -21.48
C GLY A 164 3.75 1.31 -20.27
N TRP A 165 4.16 2.23 -19.41
CA TRP A 165 3.36 2.70 -18.29
C TRP A 165 2.09 3.45 -18.74
N GLY A 166 2.18 4.31 -19.76
CA GLY A 166 1.01 5.01 -20.34
C GLY A 166 -0.04 4.05 -20.89
N LEU A 167 0.39 2.96 -21.54
CA LEU A 167 -0.53 2.00 -22.16
C LEU A 167 -1.16 1.01 -21.16
N PHE A 168 -0.40 0.52 -20.20
CA PHE A 168 -0.82 -0.57 -19.30
C PHE A 168 -0.93 -0.15 -17.84
N GLY A 169 -0.10 0.79 -17.38
CA GLY A 169 0.03 1.16 -15.98
C GLY A 169 -1.25 1.81 -15.44
N ARG A 170 -1.85 2.73 -16.20
CA ARG A 170 -3.07 3.43 -15.78
C ARG A 170 -4.26 2.50 -15.57
N ARG A 171 -4.49 1.56 -16.50
CA ARG A 171 -5.57 0.57 -16.38
C ARG A 171 -5.34 -0.37 -15.19
N SER A 172 -4.10 -0.79 -14.99
CA SER A 172 -3.72 -1.63 -13.85
C SER A 172 -3.91 -0.89 -12.53
N GLN A 173 -3.56 0.39 -12.47
CA GLN A 173 -3.73 1.25 -11.31
C GLN A 173 -5.22 1.42 -10.94
N LEU A 174 -6.07 1.75 -11.91
CA LEU A 174 -7.52 1.88 -11.67
C LEU A 174 -8.15 0.55 -11.22
N ARG A 175 -7.74 -0.57 -11.83
CA ARG A 175 -8.15 -1.90 -11.41
C ARG A 175 -7.71 -2.20 -9.98
N PHE A 176 -6.48 -1.83 -9.62
CA PHE A 176 -5.92 -2.02 -8.29
C PHE A 176 -6.76 -1.29 -7.23
N TYR A 177 -7.05 0.02 -7.41
CA TYR A 177 -7.85 0.78 -6.43
C TYR A 177 -9.27 0.27 -6.28
N ARG A 178 -9.90 -0.15 -7.39
CA ARG A 178 -11.21 -0.80 -7.31
C ARG A 178 -11.15 -2.09 -6.48
N ARG A 179 -10.18 -2.96 -6.75
CA ARG A 179 -10.01 -4.23 -6.03
C ARG A 179 -9.67 -4.03 -4.55
N ILE A 180 -8.91 -3.00 -4.22
CA ILE A 180 -8.67 -2.63 -2.81
C ILE A 180 -9.99 -2.30 -2.11
N GLY A 181 -10.81 -1.43 -2.69
CA GLY A 181 -12.08 -1.05 -2.09
C GLY A 181 -13.03 -2.23 -1.89
N GLU A 182 -13.17 -3.09 -2.92
CA GLU A 182 -13.93 -4.34 -2.83
C GLU A 182 -13.42 -5.21 -1.67
N ARG A 183 -12.11 -5.38 -1.56
CA ARG A 183 -11.48 -6.23 -0.55
C ARG A 183 -11.60 -5.68 0.88
N VAL A 184 -11.43 -4.36 1.05
CA VAL A 184 -11.67 -3.73 2.37
C VAL A 184 -13.11 -3.96 2.80
N ARG A 185 -14.07 -3.81 1.88
CA ARG A 185 -15.48 -4.06 2.15
C ARG A 185 -15.74 -5.52 2.53
N GLU A 186 -15.27 -6.46 1.74
CA GLU A 186 -15.42 -7.90 2.01
C GLU A 186 -14.89 -8.25 3.40
N ARG A 187 -13.68 -7.83 3.72
CA ARG A 187 -13.03 -8.18 4.98
C ARG A 187 -13.59 -7.42 6.19
N ALA A 188 -13.95 -6.15 6.05
CA ALA A 188 -14.51 -5.38 7.14
C ALA A 188 -15.98 -5.74 7.47
N VAL A 189 -16.75 -6.20 6.47
CA VAL A 189 -18.18 -6.47 6.61
C VAL A 189 -18.48 -7.96 6.78
N LEU A 190 -17.85 -8.82 5.98
CA LEU A 190 -18.23 -10.23 5.83
C LEU A 190 -17.35 -11.18 6.66
N GLU A 191 -16.10 -10.81 6.97
CA GLU A 191 -15.23 -11.67 7.76
C GLU A 191 -15.45 -11.45 9.27
N PRO A 192 -15.42 -12.52 10.08
CA PRO A 192 -15.46 -12.38 11.53
C PRO A 192 -14.19 -11.64 12.03
N PRO A 193 -14.32 -10.84 13.11
CA PRO A 193 -13.17 -10.18 13.72
C PRO A 193 -12.15 -11.21 14.22
N GLY A 194 -10.85 -10.97 13.99
CA GLY A 194 -9.81 -11.75 14.66
C GLY A 194 -8.74 -12.43 13.81
N ARG A 195 -8.75 -12.33 12.47
CA ARG A 195 -7.66 -12.89 11.67
C ARG A 195 -6.56 -11.86 11.43
N ARG A 196 -5.76 -11.62 12.46
CA ARG A 196 -4.55 -10.80 12.33
C ARG A 196 -3.38 -11.63 11.80
N THR A 197 -2.44 -10.96 11.15
CA THR A 197 -1.18 -11.51 10.64
C THR A 197 -0.48 -12.39 11.68
N SER A 198 -0.59 -13.69 11.51
CA SER A 198 0.00 -14.68 12.41
C SER A 198 1.43 -14.98 11.96
N GLY A 199 2.40 -14.55 12.72
CA GLY A 199 3.79 -14.89 12.50
C GLY A 199 4.64 -14.43 13.70
N THR A 200 5.63 -15.21 14.09
CA THR A 200 6.54 -14.92 15.22
C THR A 200 7.86 -14.28 14.78
N GLY A 201 8.08 -14.12 13.47
CA GLY A 201 9.32 -13.57 12.93
C GLY A 201 9.37 -12.03 12.97
N PRO A 202 10.55 -11.43 12.70
CA PRO A 202 10.77 -9.98 12.70
C PRO A 202 10.01 -9.25 11.59
N LEU A 203 9.59 -9.97 10.54
CA LEU A 203 8.82 -9.42 9.43
C LEU A 203 7.34 -9.75 9.54
N VAL A 204 6.51 -8.77 9.22
CA VAL A 204 5.10 -8.94 8.91
C VAL A 204 4.97 -9.02 7.39
N LEU A 205 4.33 -10.10 6.91
CA LEU A 205 4.01 -10.30 5.50
C LEU A 205 2.52 -10.11 5.30
N VAL A 206 2.13 -9.22 4.40
CA VAL A 206 0.73 -8.89 4.16
C VAL A 206 0.41 -8.90 2.66
N PRO A 207 -0.83 -9.19 2.31
CA PRO A 207 -1.93 -9.58 3.18
C PRO A 207 -1.73 -10.98 3.79
N GLY A 208 -2.26 -11.18 5.00
CA GLY A 208 -2.05 -12.41 5.77
C GLY A 208 -2.67 -13.67 5.18
N ASP A 209 -3.60 -13.53 4.25
CA ASP A 209 -4.23 -14.61 3.48
C ASP A 209 -3.53 -14.89 2.13
N ALA A 210 -2.41 -14.22 1.84
CA ALA A 210 -1.64 -14.43 0.63
C ALA A 210 -1.12 -15.88 0.57
N ARG A 211 -1.50 -16.61 -0.48
CA ARG A 211 -0.99 -17.96 -0.74
C ARG A 211 0.27 -17.89 -1.60
N PRO A 212 1.20 -18.86 -1.48
CA PRO A 212 2.28 -18.99 -2.44
C PRO A 212 1.72 -19.05 -3.86
N ASP A 213 2.29 -18.26 -4.76
CA ASP A 213 1.93 -18.27 -6.18
C ASP A 213 3.00 -19.09 -6.92
N PRO A 214 2.64 -20.23 -7.54
CA PRO A 214 3.60 -21.06 -8.27
C PRO A 214 4.27 -20.32 -9.43
N TRP A 215 3.62 -19.29 -9.95
CA TRP A 215 4.15 -18.45 -11.03
C TRP A 215 5.17 -17.39 -10.55
N ASP A 216 5.32 -17.18 -9.23
CA ASP A 216 6.29 -16.21 -8.70
C ASP A 216 7.74 -16.53 -9.12
N HIS A 217 8.06 -17.81 -9.36
CA HIS A 217 9.37 -18.24 -9.85
C HIS A 217 9.60 -17.93 -11.34
N ALA A 218 8.53 -17.88 -12.12
CA ALA A 218 8.59 -17.61 -13.57
C ALA A 218 8.52 -16.10 -13.90
N ARG A 219 8.09 -15.26 -12.94
CA ARG A 219 8.00 -13.81 -13.17
C ARG A 219 9.38 -13.17 -13.24
N LEU A 220 9.58 -12.34 -14.27
CA LEU A 220 10.79 -11.54 -14.41
C LEU A 220 10.82 -10.44 -13.34
N ARG A 221 11.86 -10.44 -12.54
CA ARG A 221 12.10 -9.36 -11.55
C ARG A 221 12.68 -8.16 -12.27
N VAL A 222 11.97 -7.05 -12.19
CA VAL A 222 12.42 -5.78 -12.75
C VAL A 222 13.06 -4.95 -11.64
N ALA A 223 14.35 -4.63 -11.83
CA ALA A 223 15.06 -3.70 -10.96
C ALA A 223 14.93 -2.28 -11.52
N HIS A 224 14.80 -1.28 -10.63
CA HIS A 224 14.86 0.10 -11.03
C HIS A 224 16.25 0.40 -11.64
N PRO A 225 16.34 1.14 -12.78
CA PRO A 225 17.59 1.37 -13.49
C PRO A 225 18.58 2.29 -12.77
N VAL A 226 18.23 2.89 -11.64
CA VAL A 226 19.14 3.72 -10.85
C VAL A 226 20.28 2.89 -10.29
N ARG A 227 21.50 3.24 -10.72
CA ARG A 227 22.75 2.62 -10.28
C ARG A 227 22.92 2.73 -8.77
N GLY A 228 23.17 1.59 -8.14
CA GLY A 228 23.88 1.54 -6.86
C GLY A 228 23.30 0.64 -5.79
N ARG A 229 22.00 0.47 -5.62
CA ARG A 229 21.45 -0.42 -4.57
C ARG A 229 20.29 -1.24 -5.10
N ARG A 230 20.54 -2.52 -5.35
CA ARG A 230 19.54 -3.48 -5.80
C ARG A 230 18.58 -3.78 -4.64
N LEU A 231 17.28 -3.54 -4.85
CA LEU A 231 16.21 -4.06 -3.97
C LEU A 231 16.01 -5.58 -4.09
N LEU A 232 16.83 -6.24 -4.91
CA LEU A 232 16.75 -7.69 -5.08
C LEU A 232 17.60 -8.34 -4.01
N PRO A 233 17.05 -9.31 -3.25
CA PRO A 233 17.88 -10.17 -2.42
C PRO A 233 18.90 -10.86 -3.33
N PRO A 234 20.13 -11.13 -2.85
CA PRO A 234 21.07 -11.95 -3.58
C PRO A 234 20.37 -13.27 -3.97
N ALA A 235 20.70 -13.76 -5.16
CA ALA A 235 20.21 -15.07 -5.57
C ALA A 235 20.58 -16.05 -4.47
N ALA A 236 19.60 -16.81 -3.96
CA ALA A 236 19.90 -17.86 -3.01
C ALA A 236 20.93 -18.79 -3.68
N ASP A 237 22.11 -18.89 -3.09
CA ASP A 237 23.10 -19.88 -3.51
C ASP A 237 22.40 -21.23 -3.49
N ARG A 238 22.36 -21.86 -4.64
CA ARG A 238 21.94 -23.26 -4.79
C ARG A 238 23.12 -24.09 -4.26
N THR A 239 23.04 -24.49 -3.07
CA THR A 239 23.73 -25.68 -2.54
C THR A 239 22.71 -26.73 -2.18
#